data_a6c393d8c7033c473b65baebbc428396
#
_entry.id   a6c393d8c7033c473b65baebbc428396
#
_cell.length_a   1.000
_cell.length_b   1.000
_cell.length_c   1.000
_cell.angle_alpha   90.00
_cell.angle_beta   90.00
_cell.angle_gamma   90.00
#
_symmetry.space_group_name_H-M   'P 1'
#
loop_
_entity.id
_entity.type
_entity.pdbx_description
1 polymer ?
#
loop_
_entity_poly.entity_id
_entity_poly.type
_entity_poly.pdbx_seq_one_letter_code
_entity_poly.pdbx_strand_id
1 'polypeptide(L)'
;MVAGSILPVAIHKNQLYFLFGKENPMEDSAKGWSDFGGKMENGETPYTAALREGSEELTGFLGDSSALRKLINSNGGVYKCVHPEYKYHIHIFLIDYDENLPKYYNNNHHFLWKRMNNPLKR
;
A
#
# COMPACT_ATOMS: atom_id res chain seq x y z
N MET A 1 -13.56 -1.77 15.38
CA MET A 1 -12.08 -1.64 15.26
C MET A 1 -11.77 -0.97 13.94
N VAL A 2 -10.86 -0.02 13.93
CA VAL A 2 -10.51 0.75 12.74
C VAL A 2 -9.10 0.38 12.28
N ALA A 3 -8.91 0.26 10.97
CA ALA A 3 -7.62 -0.04 10.38
C ALA A 3 -7.33 0.92 9.23
N GLY A 4 -6.05 1.12 8.97
CA GLY A 4 -5.61 1.96 7.86
C GLY A 4 -4.54 1.25 7.03
N SER A 5 -4.58 1.48 5.74
CA SER A 5 -3.59 0.93 4.82
C SER A 5 -3.18 1.96 3.80
N ILE A 6 -2.05 1.68 3.16
CA ILE A 6 -1.60 2.41 1.98
C ILE A 6 -1.60 1.46 0.79
N LEU A 7 -1.82 2.02 -0.39
CA LEU A 7 -1.79 1.28 -1.64
C LEU A 7 -1.06 2.12 -2.69
N PRO A 8 0.21 1.82 -2.94
CA PRO A 8 0.96 2.54 -3.97
C PRO A 8 0.44 2.19 -5.37
N VAL A 9 0.34 3.20 -6.21
CA VAL A 9 -0.04 3.02 -7.60
C VAL A 9 0.97 3.73 -8.50
N ALA A 10 1.12 3.24 -9.72
CA ALA A 10 2.00 3.85 -10.69
C ALA A 10 1.37 3.81 -12.08
N ILE A 11 1.71 4.80 -12.89
CA ILE A 11 1.28 4.85 -14.29
C ILE A 11 2.48 4.47 -15.15
N HIS A 12 2.31 3.46 -16.01
CA HIS A 12 3.36 3.01 -16.91
C HIS A 12 2.73 2.68 -18.26
N LYS A 13 3.24 3.30 -19.32
CA LYS A 13 2.73 3.13 -20.69
C LYS A 13 1.21 3.31 -20.77
N ASN A 14 0.73 4.37 -20.13
CA ASN A 14 -0.70 4.72 -20.04
C ASN A 14 -1.58 3.68 -19.36
N GLN A 15 -0.98 2.78 -18.59
CA GLN A 15 -1.69 1.76 -17.82
C GLN A 15 -1.48 2.04 -16.33
N LEU A 16 -2.51 1.75 -15.54
CA LEU A 16 -2.45 1.89 -14.10
C LEU A 16 -2.06 0.56 -13.46
N TYR A 17 -1.05 0.61 -12.60
CA TYR A 17 -0.58 -0.56 -11.86
C TYR A 17 -0.70 -0.31 -10.38
N PHE A 18 -1.20 -1.30 -9.66
CA PHE A 18 -1.27 -1.28 -8.20
C PHE A 18 -0.18 -2.18 -7.64
N LEU A 19 0.50 -1.71 -6.61
CA LEU A 19 1.51 -2.52 -5.93
C LEU A 19 0.84 -3.27 -4.78
N PHE A 20 0.86 -4.58 -4.85
CA PHE A 20 0.37 -5.45 -3.78
C PHE A 20 1.52 -6.21 -3.13
N GLY A 21 1.31 -6.60 -1.89
CA GLY A 21 2.24 -7.43 -1.17
C GLY A 21 1.58 -8.70 -0.68
N LYS A 22 2.40 -9.69 -0.44
CA LYS A 22 1.95 -10.97 0.13
C LYS A 22 2.94 -11.35 1.22
N GLU A 23 2.42 -11.63 2.41
CA GLU A 23 3.26 -12.10 3.50
C GLU A 23 3.82 -13.49 3.20
N ASN A 24 4.81 -13.88 4.00
CA ASN A 24 5.44 -15.19 3.87
C ASN A 24 4.37 -16.28 3.78
N PRO A 25 4.39 -17.12 2.73
CA PRO A 25 3.38 -18.18 2.57
C PRO A 25 3.39 -19.22 3.68
N MET A 26 4.38 -19.22 4.53
CA MET A 26 4.41 -20.09 5.73
C MET A 26 3.52 -19.57 6.85
N GLU A 27 3.03 -18.34 6.76
CA GLU A 27 2.13 -17.75 7.72
C GLU A 27 0.68 -18.14 7.40
N ASP A 28 -0.04 -18.68 8.35
CA ASP A 28 -1.43 -19.11 8.14
C ASP A 28 -2.36 -17.96 7.77
N SER A 29 -2.04 -16.75 8.21
CA SER A 29 -2.83 -15.56 7.93
C SER A 29 -2.55 -14.97 6.55
N ALA A 30 -1.47 -15.38 5.88
CA ALA A 30 -1.02 -14.80 4.61
C ALA A 30 -1.73 -15.47 3.44
N LYS A 31 -2.97 -15.06 3.18
CA LYS A 31 -3.81 -15.73 2.19
C LYS A 31 -4.02 -14.95 0.90
N GLY A 32 -3.03 -14.28 0.42
CA GLY A 32 -3.15 -13.61 -0.86
C GLY A 32 -2.47 -12.27 -0.90
N TRP A 33 -2.67 -11.57 -1.99
CA TRP A 33 -2.07 -10.28 -2.25
C TRP A 33 -2.96 -9.18 -1.70
N SER A 34 -2.38 -8.22 -0.99
CA SER A 34 -3.15 -7.14 -0.38
C SER A 34 -2.37 -5.83 -0.36
N ASP A 35 -3.06 -4.75 0.00
CA ASP A 35 -2.45 -3.48 0.37
C ASP A 35 -1.64 -3.61 1.66
N PHE A 36 -1.03 -2.52 2.08
CA PHE A 36 -0.10 -2.50 3.21
C PHE A 36 -0.72 -1.73 4.37
N GLY A 37 -0.97 -2.40 5.49
CA GLY A 37 -1.59 -1.71 6.61
C GLY A 37 -1.85 -2.58 7.81
N GLY A 38 -2.57 -2.01 8.76
CA GLY A 38 -2.90 -2.68 9.99
C GLY A 38 -3.83 -1.86 10.87
N LYS A 39 -4.02 -2.34 12.08
CA LYS A 39 -4.95 -1.75 13.04
C LYS A 39 -4.40 -0.45 13.63
N MET A 40 -5.31 0.49 13.88
CA MET A 40 -4.98 1.71 14.62
C MET A 40 -4.62 1.38 16.06
N GLU A 41 -3.60 2.05 16.56
CA GLU A 41 -3.29 2.09 17.97
C GLU A 41 -3.84 3.38 18.59
N ASN A 42 -3.84 3.44 19.91
CA ASN A 42 -4.34 4.61 20.63
C ASN A 42 -3.58 5.87 20.22
N GLY A 43 -4.32 6.93 19.94
CA GLY A 43 -3.74 8.22 19.53
C GLY A 43 -3.44 8.34 18.06
N GLU A 44 -3.63 7.28 17.28
CA GLU A 44 -3.41 7.33 15.83
C GLU A 44 -4.69 7.69 15.09
N THR A 45 -4.51 8.29 13.91
CA THR A 45 -5.56 8.34 12.90
C THR A 45 -5.41 7.13 11.98
N PRO A 46 -6.41 6.80 11.14
CA PRO A 46 -6.23 5.74 10.14
C PRO A 46 -5.03 5.97 9.24
N TYR A 47 -4.76 7.23 8.88
CA TYR A 47 -3.63 7.56 8.03
C TYR A 47 -2.28 7.34 8.73
N THR A 48 -2.15 7.76 9.99
CA THR A 48 -0.89 7.52 10.71
C THR A 48 -0.64 6.04 10.96
N ALA A 49 -1.69 5.27 11.23
CA ALA A 49 -1.58 3.82 11.31
C ALA A 49 -1.15 3.21 9.98
N ALA A 50 -1.72 3.70 8.88
CA ALA A 50 -1.37 3.24 7.54
C ALA A 50 0.10 3.53 7.21
N LEU A 51 0.60 4.71 7.58
CA LEU A 51 2.00 5.06 7.35
C LEU A 51 2.94 4.18 8.18
N ARG A 52 2.60 3.94 9.43
CA ARG A 52 3.42 3.11 10.32
C ARG A 52 3.47 1.67 9.83
N GLU A 53 2.31 1.05 9.70
CA GLU A 53 2.23 -0.36 9.28
C GLU A 53 2.70 -0.54 7.86
N GLY A 54 2.30 0.36 6.98
CA GLY A 54 2.64 0.26 5.56
C GLY A 54 4.13 0.41 5.30
N SER A 55 4.81 1.34 5.98
CA SER A 55 6.25 1.50 5.80
C SER A 55 7.01 0.26 6.26
N GLU A 56 6.56 -0.38 7.33
CA GLU A 56 7.15 -1.62 7.80
C GLU A 56 6.94 -2.76 6.79
N GLU A 57 5.72 -2.92 6.31
CA GLU A 57 5.38 -3.98 5.36
C GLU A 57 6.05 -3.80 4.00
N LEU A 58 6.31 -2.55 3.61
CA LEU A 58 7.10 -2.26 2.41
C LEU A 58 8.60 -2.45 2.64
N THR A 59 8.98 -2.91 3.82
CA THR A 59 10.38 -3.22 4.19
C THR A 59 11.32 -2.03 4.05
N GLY A 60 10.76 -0.83 4.19
CA GLY A 60 11.53 0.40 4.16
C GLY A 60 11.93 0.90 2.77
N PHE A 61 11.45 0.29 1.69
CA PHE A 61 11.78 0.74 0.33
C PHE A 61 11.39 2.19 0.08
N LEU A 62 10.28 2.61 0.64
CA LEU A 62 9.80 3.99 0.50
C LEU A 62 10.16 4.84 1.71
N GLY A 63 11.08 4.34 2.55
CA GLY A 63 11.54 5.00 3.75
C GLY A 63 10.67 4.69 4.97
N ASP A 64 10.97 5.34 6.08
CA ASP A 64 10.15 5.25 7.28
C ASP A 64 8.85 6.04 7.08
N SER A 65 8.00 6.08 8.10
CA SER A 65 6.71 6.75 7.98
C SER A 65 6.83 8.24 7.67
N SER A 66 7.86 8.90 8.17
CA SER A 66 8.11 10.32 7.87
C SER A 66 8.52 10.54 6.41
N ALA A 67 9.45 9.73 5.90
CA ALA A 67 9.88 9.80 4.50
C ALA A 67 8.73 9.44 3.56
N LEU A 68 7.94 8.44 3.92
CA LEU A 68 6.77 8.03 3.14
C LEU A 68 5.74 9.15 3.05
N ARG A 69 5.47 9.84 4.17
CA ARG A 69 4.56 10.99 4.18
C ARG A 69 5.05 12.09 3.25
N LYS A 70 6.34 12.38 3.25
CA LYS A 70 6.92 13.40 2.36
C LYS A 70 6.79 12.99 0.89
N LEU A 71 7.03 11.73 0.59
CA LEU A 71 6.88 11.21 -0.77
C LEU A 71 5.43 11.35 -1.25
N ILE A 72 4.49 10.96 -0.43
CA ILE A 72 3.06 11.07 -0.74
C ILE A 72 2.69 12.54 -1.03
N ASN A 73 3.13 13.44 -0.16
CA ASN A 73 2.81 14.86 -0.31
C ASN A 73 3.42 15.46 -1.59
N SER A 74 4.65 15.04 -1.94
CA SER A 74 5.28 15.56 -3.17
C SER A 74 4.68 14.96 -4.43
N ASN A 75 3.99 13.82 -4.34
CA ASN A 75 3.36 13.15 -5.47
C ASN A 75 1.86 13.42 -5.58
N GLY A 76 1.35 14.44 -4.90
CA GLY A 76 -0.04 14.87 -5.04
C GLY A 76 -0.98 14.43 -3.93
N GLY A 77 -0.48 13.80 -2.88
CA GLY A 77 -1.29 13.40 -1.74
C GLY A 77 -1.94 12.03 -1.92
N VAL A 78 -2.97 11.77 -1.13
CA VAL A 78 -3.66 10.49 -1.15
C VAL A 78 -5.07 10.63 -1.70
N TYR A 79 -5.53 9.56 -2.35
CA TYR A 79 -6.94 9.33 -2.62
C TYR A 79 -7.45 8.34 -1.58
N LYS A 80 -8.43 8.74 -0.80
CA LYS A 80 -8.90 7.95 0.35
C LYS A 80 -10.16 7.16 -0.02
N CYS A 81 -10.11 5.85 0.21
CA CYS A 81 -11.26 4.97 0.09
C CYS A 81 -11.58 4.37 1.46
N VAL A 82 -12.85 4.40 1.85
CA VAL A 82 -13.27 3.87 3.14
C VAL A 82 -14.32 2.79 2.93
N HIS A 83 -14.09 1.63 3.53
CA HIS A 83 -15.10 0.58 3.57
C HIS A 83 -15.91 0.79 4.85
N PRO A 84 -17.18 1.24 4.74
CA PRO A 84 -17.92 1.66 5.93
C PRO A 84 -18.22 0.53 6.90
N GLU A 85 -18.47 -0.66 6.39
CA GLU A 85 -18.77 -1.82 7.24
C GLU A 85 -17.60 -2.25 8.09
N TYR A 86 -16.41 -2.31 7.49
CA TYR A 86 -15.22 -2.81 8.16
C TYR A 86 -14.38 -1.70 8.78
N LYS A 87 -14.79 -0.44 8.59
CA LYS A 87 -14.04 0.72 9.05
C LYS A 87 -12.57 0.65 8.61
N TYR A 88 -12.39 0.28 7.35
CA TYR A 88 -11.08 0.10 6.75
C TYR A 88 -10.80 1.26 5.82
N HIS A 89 -9.72 1.99 6.08
CA HIS A 89 -9.36 3.20 5.36
C HIS A 89 -8.13 2.93 4.49
N ILE A 90 -8.34 2.93 3.18
CA ILE A 90 -7.26 2.73 2.21
C ILE A 90 -6.82 4.08 1.68
N HIS A 91 -5.51 4.31 1.67
CA HIS A 91 -4.91 5.54 1.17
C HIS A 91 -4.09 5.21 -0.07
N ILE A 92 -4.63 5.60 -1.23
CA ILE A 92 -4.01 5.34 -2.53
C ILE A 92 -3.15 6.54 -2.88
N PHE A 93 -1.91 6.31 -3.29
CA PHE A 93 -1.00 7.38 -3.66
C PHE A 93 -0.11 6.96 -4.82
N LEU A 94 0.40 7.96 -5.55
CA LEU A 94 1.17 7.74 -6.76
C LEU A 94 2.65 7.59 -6.41
N ILE A 95 3.29 6.58 -7.01
CA ILE A 95 4.75 6.44 -7.01
C ILE A 95 5.23 6.22 -8.43
N ASP A 96 6.54 6.36 -8.63
CA ASP A 96 7.14 6.04 -9.93
C ASP A 96 7.09 4.54 -10.15
N TYR A 97 6.81 4.14 -11.38
CA TYR A 97 6.84 2.73 -11.73
C TYR A 97 8.28 2.23 -11.75
N ASP A 98 8.54 1.16 -11.02
CA ASP A 98 9.82 0.46 -11.03
C ASP A 98 9.54 -1.02 -11.24
N GLU A 99 9.87 -1.52 -12.43
CA GLU A 99 9.63 -2.92 -12.78
C GLU A 99 10.44 -3.88 -11.92
N ASN A 100 11.52 -3.40 -11.29
CA ASN A 100 12.37 -4.21 -10.43
C ASN A 100 11.88 -4.24 -8.98
N LEU A 101 10.90 -3.40 -8.63
CA LEU A 101 10.43 -3.30 -7.26
C LEU A 101 9.95 -4.65 -6.70
N PRO A 102 9.24 -5.49 -7.46
CA PRO A 102 8.86 -6.81 -6.97
C PRO A 102 10.04 -7.74 -6.67
N LYS A 103 11.22 -7.42 -7.16
CA LYS A 103 12.44 -8.19 -6.86
C LYS A 103 13.03 -7.84 -5.50
N TYR A 104 12.63 -6.71 -4.92
CA TYR A 104 13.06 -6.28 -3.60
C TYR A 104 12.12 -6.88 -2.57
N TYR A 105 12.47 -8.01 -2.06
CA TYR A 105 11.66 -8.67 -1.05
C TYR A 105 12.54 -9.21 0.06
N ASN A 106 11.93 -9.51 1.19
CA ASN A 106 12.60 -10.20 2.28
C ASN A 106 11.88 -11.52 2.57
N ASN A 107 12.26 -12.17 3.66
CA ASN A 107 11.66 -13.46 4.00
C ASN A 107 10.18 -13.38 4.36
N ASN A 108 9.67 -12.18 4.60
CA ASN A 108 8.30 -11.98 5.08
C ASN A 108 7.34 -11.50 4.00
N HIS A 109 7.83 -10.83 2.95
CA HIS A 109 6.96 -10.21 1.96
C HIS A 109 7.47 -10.41 0.54
N HIS A 110 6.53 -10.61 -0.36
CA HIS A 110 6.75 -10.56 -1.81
C HIS A 110 5.89 -9.43 -2.37
N PHE A 111 6.33 -8.82 -3.46
CA PHE A 111 5.63 -7.69 -4.06
C PHE A 111 5.22 -8.01 -5.49
N LEU A 112 4.14 -7.40 -5.93
CA LEU A 112 3.58 -7.60 -7.27
C LEU A 112 2.97 -6.32 -7.79
N TRP A 113 3.36 -5.92 -9.00
CA TRP A 113 2.62 -4.93 -9.77
C TRP A 113 1.46 -5.61 -10.47
N LYS A 114 0.25 -5.15 -10.24
CA LYS A 114 -0.93 -5.67 -10.93
C LYS A 114 -1.55 -4.58 -11.77
N ARG A 115 -1.64 -4.82 -13.08
CA ARG A 115 -2.32 -3.90 -13.97
C ARG A 115 -3.82 -3.98 -13.72
N MET A 116 -4.43 -2.81 -13.57
CA MET A 116 -5.87 -2.72 -13.39
C MET A 116 -6.55 -2.42 -14.71
N ASN A 117 -7.65 -3.11 -14.96
CA ASN A 117 -8.52 -2.76 -16.06
C ASN A 117 -9.18 -1.42 -15.74
N ASN A 118 -9.15 -0.51 -16.69
CA ASN A 118 -9.76 0.79 -16.49
C ASN A 118 -11.29 0.66 -16.56
N PRO A 119 -12.01 0.84 -15.45
CA PRO A 119 -13.45 0.72 -15.44
C PRO A 119 -14.15 1.78 -16.30
N LEU A 120 -13.47 2.87 -16.61
CA LEU A 120 -14.01 3.94 -17.45
C LEU A 120 -14.05 3.57 -18.94
N LYS A 121 -13.43 2.47 -19.32
CA LYS A 121 -13.44 1.99 -20.70
C LYS A 121 -14.62 1.08 -21.02
N ARG A 122 -15.46 0.85 -20.07
CA ARG A 122 -16.64 0.01 -20.26
C ARG A 122 -17.78 0.73 -20.93
#